data_82fca405f183153fef94420b982eee3b
#
_entry.id   82fca405f183153fef94420b982eee3b
#
_cell.length_a   1.000
_cell.length_b   1.000
_cell.length_c   1.000
_cell.angle_alpha   90.00
_cell.angle_beta   90.00
_cell.angle_gamma   90.00
#
_symmetry.space_group_name_H-M   'P 1'
#
loop_
_entity.id
_entity.type
_entity.pdbx_description
1 polymer ?
#
loop_
_entity_poly.entity_id
_entity_poly.type
_entity_poly.pdbx_seq_one_letter_code
_entity_poly.pdbx_strand_id
1 'polypeptide(L)'
;MLAFLRSLNPRLPRQVQFLQLGGLMNAFGNGLVIPFLLIYLHNERGIGLGVAGLVLATNAAVSLIAGPIGGALVDRVGGKAMLTAALGFLTAGFLGYAFVESAWQGFATSAVTGIGNGLFWPAQSTLLAGLTTRAQRSATFAMQRIVMNLGIGLGGVAGGFIASESFRALFAIDALTFVAYAVVLTVFVHDPARREERAERTGSYRTVFRHKVFMALMVANSLYIGAGIAQLEILPAFAKNEAGVSERGIGWLFFINTIVIVLLQLPTTRLAEGRRRVPLLALLGAVSAAAWLLVPASGLWLSGASAFLLLAIAVSVFALGECLHGAVQPTLVVDLADAKLIGRYMAISALSWQVGFMVGPAVGGALLAASPTGLWLVMASVLLLTGLATLPLERALPRPLRRVPRGTEAQEPVPLPVPANEPEPAQAAG
;
A
#
# COMPACT_ATOMS: atom_id res chain seq x y z
N MET A 1 1.95 -24.24 11.55
CA MET A 1 1.63 -24.02 10.13
C MET A 1 0.25 -24.55 9.75
N LEU A 2 -0.08 -25.84 9.95
CA LEU A 2 -1.42 -26.40 9.60
C LEU A 2 -2.56 -25.81 10.44
N ALA A 3 -2.39 -25.53 11.72
CA ALA A 3 -3.38 -24.84 12.56
C ALA A 3 -3.61 -23.38 12.10
N PHE A 4 -2.55 -22.70 11.65
CA PHE A 4 -2.61 -21.37 11.05
C PHE A 4 -3.34 -21.39 9.70
N LEU A 5 -3.04 -22.35 8.83
CA LEU A 5 -3.77 -22.52 7.56
C LEU A 5 -5.25 -22.86 7.78
N ARG A 6 -5.58 -23.63 8.85
CA ARG A 6 -6.98 -23.87 9.25
C ARG A 6 -7.65 -22.62 9.83
N SER A 7 -6.92 -21.75 10.53
CA SER A 7 -7.44 -20.46 11.03
C SER A 7 -7.62 -19.43 9.88
N LEU A 8 -6.90 -19.60 8.79
CA LEU A 8 -7.05 -18.81 7.55
C LEU A 8 -8.22 -19.26 6.67
N ASN A 9 -8.89 -20.37 7.01
CA ASN A 9 -10.13 -20.77 6.39
C ASN A 9 -11.33 -20.48 7.31
N PRO A 10 -11.63 -19.20 7.62
CA PRO A 10 -12.93 -18.87 8.15
C PRO A 10 -13.93 -19.32 7.09
N ARG A 11 -15.05 -19.89 7.49
CA ARG A 11 -16.16 -20.20 6.58
C ARG A 11 -16.73 -18.88 6.06
N LEU A 12 -16.01 -18.23 5.15
CA LEU A 12 -16.42 -16.96 4.55
C LEU A 12 -17.59 -17.23 3.59
N PRO A 13 -18.57 -16.31 3.53
CA PRO A 13 -19.63 -16.39 2.54
C PRO A 13 -19.08 -16.56 1.12
N ARG A 14 -19.78 -17.32 0.27
CA ARG A 14 -19.35 -17.56 -1.12
C ARG A 14 -19.10 -16.26 -1.90
N GLN A 15 -19.91 -15.25 -1.68
CA GLN A 15 -19.74 -13.93 -2.32
C GLN A 15 -18.44 -13.26 -1.93
N VAL A 16 -17.99 -13.40 -0.67
CA VAL A 16 -16.71 -12.89 -0.19
C VAL A 16 -15.55 -13.66 -0.86
N GLN A 17 -15.69 -14.98 -1.04
CA GLN A 17 -14.67 -15.77 -1.75
C GLN A 17 -14.53 -15.31 -3.21
N PHE A 18 -15.63 -15.00 -3.90
CA PHE A 18 -15.59 -14.44 -5.26
C PHE A 18 -14.96 -13.04 -5.29
N LEU A 19 -15.23 -12.18 -4.30
CA LEU A 19 -14.54 -10.89 -4.18
C LEU A 19 -13.04 -11.05 -3.94
N GLN A 20 -12.63 -12.05 -3.15
CA GLN A 20 -11.21 -12.36 -2.93
C GLN A 20 -10.54 -12.90 -4.21
N LEU A 21 -11.25 -13.73 -4.97
CA LEU A 21 -10.78 -14.21 -6.28
C LEU A 21 -10.58 -13.03 -7.26
N GLY A 22 -11.56 -12.14 -7.34
CA GLY A 22 -11.43 -10.91 -8.14
C GLY A 22 -10.29 -10.02 -7.64
N GLY A 23 -10.12 -9.90 -6.32
CA GLY A 23 -8.99 -9.21 -5.71
C GLY A 23 -7.63 -9.83 -6.07
N LEU A 24 -7.55 -11.16 -6.18
CA LEU A 24 -6.37 -11.88 -6.66
C LEU A 24 -6.06 -11.53 -8.13
N MET A 25 -7.09 -11.53 -8.99
CA MET A 25 -6.95 -11.17 -10.41
C MET A 25 -6.43 -9.74 -10.54
N ASN A 26 -7.04 -8.79 -9.82
CA ASN A 26 -6.58 -7.40 -9.79
C ASN A 26 -5.13 -7.25 -9.28
N ALA A 27 -4.78 -7.95 -8.22
CA ALA A 27 -3.42 -7.91 -7.66
C ALA A 27 -2.39 -8.55 -8.61
N PHE A 28 -2.78 -9.63 -9.30
CA PHE A 28 -1.97 -10.26 -10.33
C PHE A 28 -1.71 -9.30 -11.51
N GLY A 29 -2.76 -8.63 -12.01
CA GLY A 29 -2.63 -7.62 -13.05
C GLY A 29 -1.74 -6.45 -12.64
N ASN A 30 -1.92 -5.90 -11.44
CA ASN A 30 -1.03 -4.89 -10.90
C ASN A 30 0.43 -5.37 -10.83
N GLY A 31 0.66 -6.61 -10.41
CA GLY A 31 1.98 -7.23 -10.42
C GLY A 31 2.59 -7.36 -11.81
N LEU A 32 1.75 -7.64 -12.84
CA LEU A 32 2.20 -7.65 -14.23
C LEU A 32 2.76 -6.31 -14.68
N VAL A 33 2.11 -5.19 -14.33
CA VAL A 33 2.36 -3.89 -14.94
C VAL A 33 3.25 -2.99 -14.10
N ILE A 34 3.02 -2.90 -12.78
CA ILE A 34 3.69 -1.92 -11.92
C ILE A 34 5.23 -1.95 -12.06
N PRO A 35 5.90 -3.12 -12.05
CA PRO A 35 7.35 -3.18 -12.17
C PRO A 35 7.88 -2.68 -13.51
N PHE A 36 7.07 -2.71 -14.55
CA PHE A 36 7.51 -2.50 -15.92
C PHE A 36 7.03 -1.18 -16.55
N LEU A 37 6.10 -0.47 -15.89
CA LEU A 37 5.49 0.73 -16.44
C LEU A 37 6.50 1.84 -16.68
N LEU A 38 7.43 2.09 -15.75
CA LEU A 38 8.47 3.11 -15.93
C LEU A 38 9.44 2.73 -17.07
N ILE A 39 9.82 1.44 -17.14
CA ILE A 39 10.66 0.91 -18.23
C ILE A 39 9.97 1.12 -19.57
N TYR A 40 8.69 0.76 -19.66
CA TYR A 40 7.90 0.93 -20.87
C TYR A 40 7.86 2.39 -21.32
N LEU A 41 7.52 3.32 -20.42
CA LEU A 41 7.43 4.75 -20.75
C LEU A 41 8.78 5.30 -21.19
N HIS A 42 9.88 4.89 -20.55
CA HIS A 42 11.20 5.41 -20.86
C HIS A 42 11.86 4.68 -22.03
N ASN A 43 12.04 3.36 -21.93
CA ASN A 43 12.84 2.62 -22.90
C ASN A 43 12.10 2.34 -24.21
N GLU A 44 10.78 2.06 -24.14
CA GLU A 44 10.01 1.75 -25.35
C GLU A 44 9.38 2.99 -26.01
N ARG A 45 9.01 4.01 -25.21
CA ARG A 45 8.30 5.20 -25.68
C ARG A 45 9.17 6.45 -25.72
N GLY A 46 10.42 6.37 -25.26
CA GLY A 46 11.37 7.48 -25.29
C GLY A 46 10.99 8.66 -24.37
N ILE A 47 10.05 8.46 -23.43
CA ILE A 47 9.66 9.50 -22.49
C ILE A 47 10.75 9.65 -21.43
N GLY A 48 11.26 10.86 -21.22
CA GLY A 48 12.30 11.10 -20.22
C GLY A 48 11.92 10.61 -18.83
N LEU A 49 12.86 10.05 -18.08
CA LEU A 49 12.63 9.41 -16.76
C LEU A 49 11.89 10.31 -15.77
N GLY A 50 12.24 11.61 -15.71
CA GLY A 50 11.55 12.58 -14.85
C GLY A 50 10.08 12.74 -15.22
N VAL A 51 9.76 12.82 -16.52
CA VAL A 51 8.39 12.92 -17.02
C VAL A 51 7.64 11.60 -16.79
N ALA A 52 8.28 10.47 -17.02
CA ALA A 52 7.69 9.16 -16.75
C ALA A 52 7.37 8.98 -15.25
N GLY A 53 8.25 9.44 -14.35
CA GLY A 53 7.97 9.49 -12.90
C GLY A 53 6.76 10.38 -12.56
N LEU A 54 6.59 11.52 -13.24
CA LEU A 54 5.41 12.38 -13.10
C LEU A 54 4.14 11.71 -13.63
N VAL A 55 4.23 10.92 -14.70
CA VAL A 55 3.10 10.11 -15.19
C VAL A 55 2.65 9.11 -14.11
N LEU A 56 3.58 8.40 -13.48
CA LEU A 56 3.24 7.49 -12.36
C LEU A 56 2.59 8.27 -11.20
N ALA A 57 3.19 9.40 -10.81
CA ALA A 57 2.67 10.26 -9.75
C ALA A 57 1.25 10.79 -10.03
N THR A 58 0.88 10.99 -11.30
CA THR A 58 -0.46 11.43 -11.70
C THR A 58 -1.55 10.43 -11.29
N ASN A 59 -1.27 9.12 -11.37
CA ASN A 59 -2.19 8.09 -10.89
C ASN A 59 -2.54 8.31 -9.40
N ALA A 60 -1.54 8.47 -8.55
CA ALA A 60 -1.73 8.69 -7.12
C ALA A 60 -2.40 10.05 -6.83
N ALA A 61 -2.03 11.11 -7.56
CA ALA A 61 -2.63 12.44 -7.41
C ALA A 61 -4.12 12.45 -7.74
N VAL A 62 -4.51 11.80 -8.85
CA VAL A 62 -5.91 11.68 -9.25
C VAL A 62 -6.67 10.75 -8.30
N SER A 63 -6.07 9.64 -7.88
CA SER A 63 -6.65 8.72 -6.90
C SER A 63 -6.90 9.40 -5.55
N LEU A 64 -6.02 10.31 -5.14
CA LEU A 64 -6.16 11.13 -3.94
C LEU A 64 -7.45 11.98 -3.94
N ILE A 65 -7.80 12.51 -5.12
CA ILE A 65 -9.02 13.32 -5.31
C ILE A 65 -10.24 12.41 -5.50
N ALA A 66 -10.11 11.35 -6.31
CA ALA A 66 -11.19 10.44 -6.62
C ALA A 66 -11.62 9.57 -5.42
N GLY A 67 -10.72 9.25 -4.49
CA GLY A 67 -11.01 8.40 -3.33
C GLY A 67 -12.11 8.93 -2.41
N PRO A 68 -12.04 10.16 -1.90
CA PRO A 68 -13.11 10.77 -1.10
C PRO A 68 -14.44 10.89 -1.86
N ILE A 69 -14.39 11.19 -3.16
CA ILE A 69 -15.57 11.26 -4.04
C ILE A 69 -16.18 9.86 -4.17
N GLY A 70 -15.34 8.86 -4.42
CA GLY A 70 -15.72 7.44 -4.50
C GLY A 70 -16.38 6.96 -3.23
N GLY A 71 -15.82 7.27 -2.06
CA GLY A 71 -16.42 6.93 -0.77
C GLY A 71 -17.84 7.51 -0.60
N ALA A 72 -18.02 8.79 -0.97
CA ALA A 72 -19.34 9.44 -0.91
C ALA A 72 -20.33 8.86 -1.94
N LEU A 73 -19.85 8.45 -3.11
CA LEU A 73 -20.66 7.84 -4.14
C LEU A 73 -21.07 6.41 -3.78
N VAL A 74 -20.19 5.62 -3.16
CA VAL A 74 -20.50 4.26 -2.66
C VAL A 74 -21.71 4.29 -1.72
N ASP A 75 -21.80 5.31 -0.86
CA ASP A 75 -22.95 5.48 0.04
C ASP A 75 -24.28 5.73 -0.71
N ARG A 76 -24.21 6.28 -1.93
CA ARG A 76 -25.41 6.64 -2.73
C ARG A 76 -25.80 5.59 -3.76
N VAL A 77 -24.79 5.02 -4.46
CA VAL A 77 -25.01 4.13 -5.63
C VAL A 77 -24.86 2.66 -5.26
N GLY A 78 -24.19 2.36 -4.14
CA GLY A 78 -23.85 1.00 -3.70
C GLY A 78 -22.44 0.56 -4.09
N GLY A 79 -21.90 -0.40 -3.32
CA GLY A 79 -20.54 -0.87 -3.49
C GLY A 79 -20.31 -1.61 -4.81
N LYS A 80 -21.28 -2.43 -5.24
CA LYS A 80 -21.16 -3.22 -6.48
C LYS A 80 -21.08 -2.34 -7.71
N ALA A 81 -22.02 -1.37 -7.85
CA ALA A 81 -22.05 -0.47 -8.99
C ALA A 81 -20.77 0.37 -9.08
N MET A 82 -20.29 0.86 -7.92
CA MET A 82 -19.07 1.66 -7.86
C MET A 82 -17.81 0.85 -8.16
N LEU A 83 -17.71 -0.40 -7.67
CA LEU A 83 -16.60 -1.29 -7.99
C LEU A 83 -16.61 -1.66 -9.48
N THR A 84 -17.78 -1.90 -10.07
CA THR A 84 -17.89 -2.15 -11.52
C THR A 84 -17.40 -0.93 -12.34
N ALA A 85 -17.80 0.28 -11.95
CA ALA A 85 -17.32 1.51 -12.60
C ALA A 85 -15.80 1.66 -12.45
N ALA A 86 -15.24 1.39 -11.26
CA ALA A 86 -13.81 1.41 -11.00
C ALA A 86 -13.04 0.45 -11.92
N LEU A 87 -13.53 -0.80 -12.04
CA LEU A 87 -12.96 -1.81 -12.95
C LEU A 87 -13.04 -1.37 -14.42
N GLY A 88 -14.11 -0.68 -14.83
CA GLY A 88 -14.23 -0.09 -16.17
C GLY A 88 -13.17 0.96 -16.44
N PHE A 89 -12.93 1.90 -15.50
CA PHE A 89 -11.86 2.89 -15.61
C PHE A 89 -10.47 2.23 -15.64
N LEU A 90 -10.22 1.23 -14.80
CA LEU A 90 -8.96 0.49 -14.80
C LEU A 90 -8.75 -0.24 -16.13
N THR A 91 -9.77 -0.94 -16.65
CA THR A 91 -9.70 -1.60 -17.96
C THR A 91 -9.36 -0.61 -19.06
N ALA A 92 -10.08 0.51 -19.14
CA ALA A 92 -9.85 1.55 -20.16
C ALA A 92 -8.45 2.18 -20.04
N GLY A 93 -8.03 2.48 -18.81
CA GLY A 93 -6.73 3.07 -18.56
C GLY A 93 -5.58 2.13 -18.89
N PHE A 94 -5.60 0.88 -18.39
CA PHE A 94 -4.52 -0.06 -18.68
C PHE A 94 -4.49 -0.48 -20.16
N LEU A 95 -5.63 -0.62 -20.82
CA LEU A 95 -5.66 -0.80 -22.26
C LEU A 95 -5.10 0.44 -23.00
N GLY A 96 -5.38 1.64 -22.49
CA GLY A 96 -4.85 2.88 -23.03
C GLY A 96 -3.31 2.93 -23.02
N TYR A 97 -2.65 2.37 -21.99
CA TYR A 97 -1.19 2.31 -21.95
C TYR A 97 -0.58 1.54 -23.15
N ALA A 98 -1.27 0.55 -23.70
CA ALA A 98 -0.80 -0.18 -24.89
C ALA A 98 -0.64 0.72 -26.14
N PHE A 99 -1.31 1.88 -26.15
CA PHE A 99 -1.36 2.83 -27.28
C PHE A 99 -0.65 4.16 -26.98
N VAL A 100 0.03 4.28 -25.83
CA VAL A 100 0.79 5.49 -25.48
C VAL A 100 1.97 5.66 -26.43
N GLU A 101 2.06 6.82 -27.10
CA GLU A 101 3.15 7.22 -27.98
C GLU A 101 3.79 8.55 -27.54
N SER A 102 3.16 9.27 -26.61
CA SER A 102 3.60 10.58 -26.13
C SER A 102 3.31 10.79 -24.65
N ALA A 103 4.03 11.71 -24.01
CA ALA A 103 3.90 11.99 -22.59
C ALA A 103 2.46 12.40 -22.20
N TRP A 104 1.78 13.23 -23.01
CA TRP A 104 0.42 13.65 -22.67
C TRP A 104 -0.58 12.48 -22.64
N GLN A 105 -0.42 11.51 -23.55
CA GLN A 105 -1.22 10.27 -23.52
C GLN A 105 -0.92 9.45 -22.27
N GLY A 106 0.35 9.39 -21.84
CA GLY A 106 0.75 8.79 -20.57
C GLY A 106 0.04 9.44 -19.39
N PHE A 107 0.02 10.78 -19.32
CA PHE A 107 -0.71 11.52 -18.29
C PHE A 107 -2.22 11.26 -18.32
N ALA A 108 -2.83 11.30 -19.51
CA ALA A 108 -4.27 11.04 -19.68
C ALA A 108 -4.64 9.62 -19.20
N THR A 109 -3.89 8.62 -19.63
CA THR A 109 -4.07 7.23 -19.26
C THR A 109 -3.86 7.00 -17.75
N SER A 110 -2.82 7.62 -17.19
CA SER A 110 -2.53 7.59 -15.76
C SER A 110 -3.64 8.27 -14.95
N ALA A 111 -4.24 9.34 -15.44
CA ALA A 111 -5.39 9.98 -14.79
C ALA A 111 -6.62 9.06 -14.80
N VAL A 112 -6.90 8.38 -15.92
CA VAL A 112 -8.01 7.42 -16.03
C VAL A 112 -7.82 6.24 -15.05
N THR A 113 -6.61 5.66 -14.98
CA THR A 113 -6.32 4.60 -14.00
C THR A 113 -6.39 5.14 -12.57
N GLY A 114 -5.98 6.40 -12.33
CA GLY A 114 -6.08 7.06 -11.03
C GLY A 114 -7.52 7.22 -10.54
N ILE A 115 -8.47 7.57 -11.44
CA ILE A 115 -9.90 7.56 -11.12
C ILE A 115 -10.33 6.14 -10.70
N GLY A 116 -9.99 5.13 -11.50
CA GLY A 116 -10.29 3.74 -11.21
C GLY A 116 -9.78 3.30 -9.83
N ASN A 117 -8.50 3.56 -9.52
CA ASN A 117 -7.88 3.22 -8.23
C ASN A 117 -8.54 3.97 -7.05
N GLY A 118 -8.89 5.24 -7.23
CA GLY A 118 -9.57 6.03 -6.19
C GLY A 118 -10.97 5.50 -5.85
N LEU A 119 -11.70 5.00 -6.84
CA LEU A 119 -13.03 4.40 -6.66
C LEU A 119 -12.95 2.96 -6.11
N PHE A 120 -11.92 2.21 -6.50
CA PHE A 120 -11.78 0.77 -6.24
C PHE A 120 -11.75 0.44 -4.74
N TRP A 121 -10.84 1.07 -3.98
CA TRP A 121 -10.60 0.72 -2.59
C TRP A 121 -11.79 0.97 -1.66
N PRO A 122 -12.48 2.13 -1.70
CA PRO A 122 -13.69 2.34 -0.92
C PRO A 122 -14.80 1.34 -1.27
N ALA A 123 -15.00 1.08 -2.58
CA ALA A 123 -16.05 0.19 -3.05
C ALA A 123 -15.82 -1.26 -2.61
N GLN A 124 -14.60 -1.79 -2.80
CA GLN A 124 -14.25 -3.16 -2.41
C GLN A 124 -14.33 -3.34 -0.89
N SER A 125 -13.80 -2.38 -0.12
CA SER A 125 -13.84 -2.45 1.34
C SER A 125 -15.26 -2.43 1.89
N THR A 126 -16.15 -1.62 1.29
CA THR A 126 -17.58 -1.56 1.67
C THR A 126 -18.30 -2.87 1.38
N LEU A 127 -18.05 -3.49 0.21
CA LEU A 127 -18.63 -4.79 -0.13
C LEU A 127 -18.15 -5.89 0.83
N LEU A 128 -16.83 -5.97 1.09
CA LEU A 128 -16.27 -6.94 2.02
C LEU A 128 -16.85 -6.77 3.44
N ALA A 129 -16.95 -5.54 3.92
CA ALA A 129 -17.50 -5.24 5.24
C ALA A 129 -19.01 -5.54 5.31
N GLY A 130 -19.76 -5.26 4.24
CA GLY A 130 -21.21 -5.48 4.18
C GLY A 130 -21.62 -6.95 4.06
N LEU A 131 -20.79 -7.75 3.39
CA LEU A 131 -21.02 -9.19 3.19
C LEU A 131 -20.48 -10.06 4.34
N THR A 132 -19.84 -9.46 5.35
CA THR A 132 -19.24 -10.17 6.50
C THR A 132 -19.81 -9.70 7.83
N THR A 133 -19.91 -10.61 8.80
CA THR A 133 -20.22 -10.27 10.18
C THR A 133 -19.04 -9.56 10.85
N ARG A 134 -19.25 -8.85 11.96
CA ARG A 134 -18.17 -8.20 12.72
C ARG A 134 -17.06 -9.18 13.09
N ALA A 135 -17.41 -10.40 13.50
CA ALA A 135 -16.46 -11.46 13.87
C ALA A 135 -15.59 -11.93 12.68
N GLN A 136 -16.13 -11.91 11.44
CA GLN A 136 -15.43 -12.36 10.24
C GLN A 136 -14.57 -11.27 9.59
N ARG A 137 -14.80 -9.97 9.89
CA ARG A 137 -14.15 -8.84 9.21
C ARG A 137 -12.63 -8.90 9.29
N SER A 138 -12.08 -9.16 10.49
CA SER A 138 -10.62 -9.24 10.68
C SER A 138 -9.99 -10.32 9.80
N ALA A 139 -10.57 -11.51 9.79
CA ALA A 139 -10.11 -12.62 8.95
C ALA A 139 -10.25 -12.32 7.45
N THR A 140 -11.33 -11.64 7.05
CA THR A 140 -11.59 -11.24 5.65
C THR A 140 -10.52 -10.26 5.15
N PHE A 141 -10.20 -9.23 5.92
CA PHE A 141 -9.16 -8.25 5.52
C PHE A 141 -7.76 -8.84 5.61
N ALA A 142 -7.50 -9.76 6.55
CA ALA A 142 -6.24 -10.52 6.58
C ALA A 142 -6.08 -11.39 5.32
N MET A 143 -7.13 -12.09 4.90
CA MET A 143 -7.15 -12.87 3.66
C MET A 143 -6.93 -11.98 2.45
N GLN A 144 -7.60 -10.82 2.37
CA GLN A 144 -7.41 -9.84 1.29
C GLN A 144 -5.94 -9.43 1.16
N ARG A 145 -5.25 -9.18 2.28
CA ARG A 145 -3.83 -8.82 2.27
C ARG A 145 -2.94 -9.95 1.73
N ILE A 146 -3.24 -11.20 2.12
CA ILE A 146 -2.52 -12.39 1.60
C ILE A 146 -2.73 -12.53 0.09
N VAL A 147 -3.98 -12.44 -0.35
CA VAL A 147 -4.37 -12.54 -1.77
C VAL A 147 -3.68 -11.46 -2.60
N MET A 148 -3.63 -10.22 -2.10
CA MET A 148 -2.95 -9.11 -2.76
C MET A 148 -1.45 -9.35 -2.91
N ASN A 149 -0.76 -9.73 -1.83
CA ASN A 149 0.67 -9.99 -1.90
C ASN A 149 0.98 -11.17 -2.85
N LEU A 150 0.20 -12.25 -2.75
CA LEU A 150 0.36 -13.41 -3.65
C LEU A 150 0.15 -13.02 -5.12
N GLY A 151 -0.91 -12.25 -5.40
CA GLY A 151 -1.21 -11.75 -6.74
C GLY A 151 -0.06 -10.91 -7.30
N ILE A 152 0.41 -9.90 -6.55
CA ILE A 152 1.51 -9.03 -6.97
C ILE A 152 2.78 -9.84 -7.24
N GLY A 153 3.15 -10.77 -6.35
CA GLY A 153 4.35 -11.59 -6.53
C GLY A 153 4.28 -12.49 -7.78
N LEU A 154 3.18 -13.22 -7.96
CA LEU A 154 2.97 -14.06 -9.14
C LEU A 154 2.87 -13.23 -10.42
N GLY A 155 2.17 -12.09 -10.35
CA GLY A 155 2.06 -11.13 -11.45
C GLY A 155 3.42 -10.59 -11.86
N GLY A 156 4.30 -10.25 -10.91
CA GLY A 156 5.65 -9.76 -11.19
C GLY A 156 6.48 -10.75 -12.01
N VAL A 157 6.46 -12.04 -11.62
CA VAL A 157 7.14 -13.10 -12.38
C VAL A 157 6.56 -13.22 -13.78
N ALA A 158 5.24 -13.39 -13.89
CA ALA A 158 4.58 -13.52 -15.20
C ALA A 158 4.82 -12.28 -16.07
N GLY A 159 4.78 -11.07 -15.45
CA GLY A 159 5.07 -9.80 -16.08
C GLY A 159 6.48 -9.73 -16.66
N GLY A 160 7.48 -10.25 -15.94
CA GLY A 160 8.85 -10.31 -16.44
C GLY A 160 9.02 -11.16 -17.69
N PHE A 161 8.30 -12.29 -17.78
CA PHE A 161 8.29 -13.13 -19.00
C PHE A 161 7.53 -12.45 -20.14
N ILE A 162 6.37 -11.86 -19.87
CA ILE A 162 5.55 -11.21 -20.90
C ILE A 162 6.22 -9.93 -21.39
N ALA A 163 6.76 -9.09 -20.48
CA ALA A 163 7.44 -7.85 -20.85
C ALA A 163 8.66 -8.08 -21.73
N SER A 164 9.38 -9.21 -21.54
CA SER A 164 10.52 -9.56 -22.41
C SER A 164 10.12 -9.83 -23.86
N GLU A 165 8.87 -10.11 -24.14
CA GLU A 165 8.34 -10.38 -25.47
C GLU A 165 7.49 -9.22 -26.01
N SER A 166 6.59 -8.65 -25.15
CA SER A 166 5.68 -7.58 -25.57
C SER A 166 5.06 -6.83 -24.41
N PHE A 167 5.38 -5.53 -24.28
CA PHE A 167 4.68 -4.66 -23.32
C PHE A 167 3.21 -4.45 -23.69
N ARG A 168 2.83 -4.47 -24.97
CA ARG A 168 1.42 -4.37 -25.37
C ARG A 168 0.59 -5.54 -24.85
N ALA A 169 1.15 -6.75 -24.93
CA ALA A 169 0.49 -7.95 -24.38
C ALA A 169 0.33 -7.85 -22.86
N LEU A 170 1.33 -7.29 -22.16
CA LEU A 170 1.29 -7.07 -20.73
C LEU A 170 0.06 -6.23 -20.32
N PHE A 171 -0.13 -5.07 -20.96
CA PHE A 171 -1.27 -4.19 -20.68
C PHE A 171 -2.63 -4.80 -21.08
N ALA A 172 -2.67 -5.53 -22.21
CA ALA A 172 -3.89 -6.19 -22.66
C ALA A 172 -4.33 -7.31 -21.70
N ILE A 173 -3.37 -8.10 -21.20
CA ILE A 173 -3.64 -9.17 -20.22
C ILE A 173 -4.11 -8.54 -18.90
N ASP A 174 -3.50 -7.46 -18.44
CA ASP A 174 -3.93 -6.77 -17.22
C ASP A 174 -5.35 -6.21 -17.39
N ALA A 175 -5.63 -5.52 -18.50
CA ALA A 175 -7.00 -5.06 -18.79
C ALA A 175 -8.01 -6.22 -18.78
N LEU A 176 -7.64 -7.40 -19.29
CA LEU A 176 -8.48 -8.59 -19.25
C LEU A 176 -8.72 -9.11 -17.82
N THR A 177 -7.75 -8.96 -16.90
CA THR A 177 -7.96 -9.34 -15.50
C THR A 177 -9.04 -8.47 -14.83
N PHE A 178 -9.11 -7.17 -15.15
CA PHE A 178 -10.16 -6.28 -14.66
C PHE A 178 -11.54 -6.63 -15.26
N VAL A 179 -11.59 -6.97 -16.55
CA VAL A 179 -12.82 -7.46 -17.19
C VAL A 179 -13.28 -8.76 -16.53
N ALA A 180 -12.38 -9.72 -16.32
CA ALA A 180 -12.70 -10.97 -15.66
C ALA A 180 -13.21 -10.74 -14.22
N TYR A 181 -12.60 -9.82 -13.49
CA TYR A 181 -13.10 -9.43 -12.16
C TYR A 181 -14.49 -8.78 -12.25
N ALA A 182 -14.74 -7.89 -13.21
CA ALA A 182 -16.05 -7.27 -13.41
C ALA A 182 -17.12 -8.33 -13.72
N VAL A 183 -16.80 -9.36 -14.51
CA VAL A 183 -17.70 -10.49 -14.76
C VAL A 183 -17.97 -11.28 -13.49
N VAL A 184 -16.95 -11.66 -12.74
CA VAL A 184 -17.11 -12.36 -11.45
C VAL A 184 -17.97 -11.53 -10.48
N LEU A 185 -17.71 -10.24 -10.39
CA LEU A 185 -18.47 -9.31 -9.54
C LEU A 185 -19.93 -9.23 -9.95
N THR A 186 -20.22 -9.07 -11.23
CA THR A 186 -21.59 -8.88 -11.71
C THR A 186 -22.43 -10.14 -11.60
N VAL A 187 -21.84 -11.31 -11.86
CA VAL A 187 -22.53 -12.60 -11.86
C VAL A 187 -22.70 -13.17 -10.45
N PHE A 188 -21.68 -13.12 -9.60
CA PHE A 188 -21.65 -13.88 -8.35
C PHE A 188 -21.80 -13.04 -7.08
N VAL A 189 -21.72 -11.71 -7.16
CA VAL A 189 -21.81 -10.83 -6.00
C VAL A 189 -23.05 -9.98 -6.09
N HIS A 190 -23.81 -9.90 -4.99
CA HIS A 190 -24.97 -9.03 -4.85
C HIS A 190 -24.65 -7.92 -3.84
N ASP A 191 -25.18 -6.72 -4.06
CA ASP A 191 -25.04 -5.67 -3.06
C ASP A 191 -25.69 -6.14 -1.73
N PRO A 192 -24.98 -6.02 -0.61
CA PRO A 192 -25.59 -6.27 0.68
C PRO A 192 -26.74 -5.32 0.91
N ALA A 193 -27.81 -5.80 1.56
CA ALA A 193 -28.94 -4.95 1.93
C ALA A 193 -28.43 -3.70 2.65
N ARG A 194 -28.85 -2.53 2.18
CA ARG A 194 -28.40 -1.22 2.65
C ARG A 194 -28.75 -1.09 4.14
N ARG A 195 -27.79 -1.31 5.01
CA ARG A 195 -27.93 -0.99 6.42
C ARG A 195 -27.82 0.53 6.56
N GLU A 196 -28.93 1.15 6.95
CA GLU A 196 -28.95 2.54 7.42
C GLU A 196 -28.24 2.67 8.79
N GLU A 197 -27.04 2.17 8.93
CA GLU A 197 -26.17 2.63 10.01
C GLU A 197 -25.66 4.02 9.62
N ARG A 198 -26.53 5.00 9.81
CA ARG A 198 -26.15 6.40 9.94
C ARG A 198 -25.23 6.47 11.17
N ALA A 199 -23.95 6.17 10.99
CA ALA A 199 -22.95 6.53 11.99
C ALA A 199 -23.11 8.04 12.17
N GLU A 200 -23.51 8.45 13.36
CA GLU A 200 -23.54 9.86 13.74
C GLU A 200 -22.17 10.44 13.39
N ARG A 201 -22.14 11.31 12.38
CA ARG A 201 -20.93 12.02 11.92
C ARG A 201 -20.58 13.11 12.92
N THR A 202 -20.52 12.77 14.22
CA THR A 202 -20.12 13.66 15.30
C THR A 202 -18.59 13.76 15.34
N GLY A 203 -18.09 14.95 15.09
CA GLY A 203 -16.66 15.29 15.23
C GLY A 203 -16.10 16.04 14.01
N SER A 204 -14.97 16.68 14.14
CA SER A 204 -14.34 17.51 13.12
C SER A 204 -12.95 16.97 12.74
N TYR A 205 -12.60 17.04 11.46
CA TYR A 205 -11.22 16.83 10.99
C TYR A 205 -10.23 17.78 11.70
N ARG A 206 -10.68 18.98 12.12
CA ARG A 206 -9.87 19.94 12.87
C ARG A 206 -9.29 19.32 14.15
N THR A 207 -10.03 18.43 14.82
CA THR A 207 -9.55 17.72 16.02
C THR A 207 -8.40 16.79 15.67
N VAL A 208 -8.50 16.04 14.56
CA VAL A 208 -7.44 15.14 14.10
C VAL A 208 -6.20 15.92 13.69
N PHE A 209 -6.35 17.01 12.92
CA PHE A 209 -5.23 17.89 12.53
C PHE A 209 -4.54 18.58 13.73
N ARG A 210 -5.24 18.78 14.83
CA ARG A 210 -4.65 19.30 16.07
C ARG A 210 -3.87 18.27 16.87
N HIS A 211 -4.05 16.97 16.58
CA HIS A 211 -3.29 15.90 17.24
C HIS A 211 -1.86 15.85 16.69
N LYS A 212 -0.99 16.70 17.20
CA LYS A 212 0.37 16.94 16.68
C LYS A 212 1.20 15.66 16.54
N VAL A 213 1.14 14.77 17.54
CA VAL A 213 1.90 13.50 17.52
C VAL A 213 1.43 12.60 16.37
N PHE A 214 0.12 12.46 16.22
CA PHE A 214 -0.45 11.70 15.10
C PHE A 214 -0.06 12.30 13.75
N MET A 215 -0.18 13.63 13.57
CA MET A 215 0.21 14.27 12.31
C MET A 215 1.69 14.13 12.01
N ALA A 216 2.58 14.24 13.00
CA ALA A 216 4.01 14.00 12.82
C ALA A 216 4.29 12.55 12.37
N LEU A 217 3.58 11.57 12.93
CA LEU A 217 3.69 10.16 12.50
C LEU A 217 3.14 9.96 11.08
N MET A 218 2.08 10.67 10.67
CA MET A 218 1.55 10.60 9.30
C MET A 218 2.50 11.23 8.28
N VAL A 219 3.17 12.34 8.63
CA VAL A 219 4.24 12.92 7.80
C VAL A 219 5.41 11.93 7.67
N ALA A 220 5.87 11.34 8.79
CA ALA A 220 6.90 10.32 8.75
C ALA A 220 6.49 9.11 7.89
N ASN A 221 5.22 8.69 7.97
CA ASN A 221 4.68 7.63 7.13
C ASN A 221 4.70 8.01 5.64
N SER A 222 4.29 9.23 5.27
CA SER A 222 4.36 9.71 3.88
C SER A 222 5.79 9.70 3.34
N LEU A 223 6.77 10.12 4.15
CA LEU A 223 8.19 10.08 3.79
C LEU A 223 8.69 8.64 3.63
N TYR A 224 8.30 7.73 4.53
CA TYR A 224 8.64 6.32 4.43
C TYR A 224 8.03 5.67 3.16
N ILE A 225 6.77 5.95 2.87
CA ILE A 225 6.12 5.45 1.65
C ILE A 225 6.82 6.03 0.41
N GLY A 226 7.05 7.33 0.36
CA GLY A 226 7.63 8.01 -0.81
C GLY A 226 9.11 7.63 -1.05
N ALA A 227 9.94 7.63 -0.03
CA ALA A 227 11.36 7.29 -0.15
C ALA A 227 11.63 5.78 -0.06
N GLY A 228 10.66 4.99 0.41
CA GLY A 228 10.77 3.54 0.56
C GLY A 228 9.92 2.80 -0.47
N ILE A 229 8.68 2.49 -0.12
CA ILE A 229 7.82 1.59 -0.89
C ILE A 229 7.59 2.07 -2.33
N ALA A 230 7.35 3.36 -2.55
CA ALA A 230 7.13 3.91 -3.88
C ALA A 230 8.38 3.83 -4.78
N GLN A 231 9.58 3.70 -4.21
CA GLN A 231 10.80 3.50 -4.99
C GLN A 231 10.90 2.09 -5.61
N LEU A 232 10.08 1.14 -5.19
CA LEU A 232 9.94 -0.14 -5.89
C LEU A 232 9.38 0.02 -7.31
N GLU A 233 8.69 1.13 -7.62
CA GLU A 233 8.25 1.45 -8.99
C GLU A 233 9.40 2.04 -9.85
N ILE A 234 10.43 2.59 -9.20
CA ILE A 234 11.60 3.19 -9.86
C ILE A 234 12.75 2.20 -10.01
N LEU A 235 12.91 1.30 -9.03
CA LEU A 235 13.97 0.28 -8.99
C LEU A 235 14.10 -0.55 -10.29
N PRO A 236 13.01 -0.96 -10.96
CA PRO A 236 13.09 -1.69 -12.22
C PRO A 236 13.84 -0.95 -13.33
N ALA A 237 13.60 0.36 -13.47
CA ALA A 237 14.31 1.16 -14.48
C ALA A 237 15.81 1.25 -14.17
N PHE A 238 16.18 1.44 -12.91
CA PHE A 238 17.57 1.39 -12.48
C PHE A 238 18.19 0.00 -12.72
N ALA A 239 17.49 -1.07 -12.32
CA ALA A 239 17.98 -2.44 -12.46
C ALA A 239 18.25 -2.80 -13.93
N LYS A 240 17.37 -2.35 -14.84
CA LYS A 240 17.54 -2.59 -16.28
C LYS A 240 18.64 -1.73 -16.86
N ASN A 241 18.59 -0.42 -16.66
CA ASN A 241 19.42 0.54 -17.40
C ASN A 241 20.84 0.67 -16.83
N GLU A 242 21.01 0.59 -15.51
CA GLU A 242 22.29 0.78 -14.83
C GLU A 242 22.95 -0.56 -14.44
N ALA A 243 22.16 -1.58 -14.07
CA ALA A 243 22.68 -2.84 -13.58
C ALA A 243 22.58 -4.00 -14.60
N GLY A 244 21.98 -3.77 -15.78
CA GLY A 244 21.85 -4.76 -16.86
C GLY A 244 21.02 -5.98 -16.50
N VAL A 245 20.06 -5.86 -15.57
CA VAL A 245 19.16 -6.92 -15.17
C VAL A 245 18.01 -7.01 -16.17
N SER A 246 17.74 -8.23 -16.66
CA SER A 246 16.65 -8.48 -17.60
C SER A 246 15.27 -8.29 -16.95
N GLU A 247 14.22 -8.11 -17.76
CA GLU A 247 12.82 -8.03 -17.31
C GLU A 247 12.42 -9.27 -16.49
N ARG A 248 12.87 -10.45 -16.89
CA ARG A 248 12.65 -11.70 -16.13
C ARG A 248 13.30 -11.62 -14.76
N GLY A 249 14.53 -11.11 -14.68
CA GLY A 249 15.23 -10.85 -13.41
C GLY A 249 14.45 -9.88 -12.52
N ILE A 250 13.95 -8.77 -13.09
CA ILE A 250 13.13 -7.79 -12.38
C ILE A 250 11.87 -8.45 -11.81
N GLY A 251 11.15 -9.27 -12.60
CA GLY A 251 10.01 -10.02 -12.10
C GLY A 251 10.34 -10.92 -10.91
N TRP A 252 11.50 -11.60 -10.94
CA TRP A 252 11.97 -12.39 -9.80
C TRP A 252 12.32 -11.54 -8.57
N LEU A 253 12.83 -10.30 -8.72
CA LEU A 253 13.04 -9.40 -7.58
C LEU A 253 11.74 -9.10 -6.82
N PHE A 254 10.65 -8.83 -7.53
CA PHE A 254 9.34 -8.61 -6.92
C PHE A 254 8.80 -9.85 -6.23
N PHE A 255 8.99 -11.01 -6.83
CA PHE A 255 8.61 -12.27 -6.22
C PHE A 255 9.40 -12.56 -4.94
N ILE A 256 10.71 -12.33 -4.96
CA ILE A 256 11.58 -12.49 -3.78
C ILE A 256 11.12 -11.54 -2.66
N ASN A 257 10.88 -10.25 -2.95
CA ASN A 257 10.33 -9.30 -1.98
C ASN A 257 9.03 -9.86 -1.36
N THR A 258 8.08 -10.30 -2.20
CA THR A 258 6.81 -10.88 -1.74
C THR A 258 6.98 -12.10 -0.86
N ILE A 259 7.83 -13.06 -1.25
CA ILE A 259 8.08 -14.28 -0.47
C ILE A 259 8.69 -13.94 0.89
N VAL A 260 9.64 -13.00 0.95
CA VAL A 260 10.23 -12.55 2.20
C VAL A 260 9.16 -11.95 3.11
N ILE A 261 8.26 -11.09 2.58
CA ILE A 261 7.14 -10.54 3.35
C ILE A 261 6.24 -11.65 3.88
N VAL A 262 5.82 -12.57 3.02
CA VAL A 262 4.91 -13.68 3.42
C VAL A 262 5.51 -14.54 4.51
N LEU A 263 6.79 -14.86 4.42
CA LEU A 263 7.49 -15.71 5.40
C LEU A 263 7.78 -14.97 6.70
N LEU A 264 8.14 -13.69 6.63
CA LEU A 264 8.68 -12.95 7.78
C LEU A 264 7.68 -11.99 8.44
N GLN A 265 6.54 -11.68 7.83
CA GLN A 265 5.55 -10.79 8.42
C GLN A 265 5.09 -11.26 9.81
N LEU A 266 4.70 -12.53 9.94
CA LEU A 266 4.21 -13.06 11.21
C LEU A 266 5.33 -13.18 12.27
N PRO A 267 6.52 -13.74 11.99
CA PRO A 267 7.65 -13.70 12.91
C PRO A 267 7.99 -12.28 13.37
N THR A 268 8.07 -11.32 12.44
CA THR A 268 8.39 -9.92 12.77
C THR A 268 7.33 -9.30 13.67
N THR A 269 6.05 -9.55 13.39
CA THR A 269 4.94 -9.05 14.23
C THR A 269 5.06 -9.61 15.67
N ARG A 270 5.30 -10.91 15.84
CA ARG A 270 5.51 -11.52 17.15
C ARG A 270 6.74 -10.99 17.88
N LEU A 271 7.84 -10.78 17.15
CA LEU A 271 9.06 -10.19 17.72
C LEU A 271 8.86 -8.72 18.13
N ALA A 272 7.94 -8.00 17.48
CA ALA A 272 7.60 -6.62 17.81
C ALA A 272 6.74 -6.52 19.09
N GLU A 273 5.95 -7.57 19.45
CA GLU A 273 5.09 -7.57 20.62
C GLU A 273 5.87 -7.23 21.91
N GLY A 274 5.30 -6.35 22.72
CA GLY A 274 5.89 -5.86 23.97
C GLY A 274 7.09 -4.91 23.80
N ARG A 275 7.63 -4.75 22.60
CA ARG A 275 8.73 -3.80 22.29
C ARG A 275 8.21 -2.38 22.11
N ARG A 276 9.10 -1.39 22.30
CA ARG A 276 8.79 0.03 22.14
C ARG A 276 8.58 0.35 20.66
N ARG A 277 7.46 1.00 20.33
CA ARG A 277 7.04 1.28 18.94
C ARG A 277 7.97 2.23 18.21
N VAL A 278 8.38 3.32 18.87
CA VAL A 278 9.19 4.36 18.23
C VAL A 278 10.59 3.87 17.88
N PRO A 279 11.32 3.15 18.74
CA PRO A 279 12.56 2.49 18.33
C PRO A 279 12.40 1.51 17.17
N LEU A 280 11.26 0.82 17.06
CA LEU A 280 10.97 -0.04 15.91
C LEU A 280 10.76 0.77 14.62
N LEU A 281 10.15 1.97 14.69
CA LEU A 281 10.05 2.88 13.54
C LEU A 281 11.42 3.45 13.15
N ALA A 282 12.29 3.74 14.11
CA ALA A 282 13.67 4.12 13.80
C ALA A 282 14.46 2.97 13.14
N LEU A 283 14.30 1.75 13.65
CA LEU A 283 14.89 0.54 13.06
C LEU A 283 14.37 0.30 11.64
N LEU A 284 13.07 0.49 11.40
CA LEU A 284 12.46 0.45 10.07
C LEU A 284 13.20 1.40 9.11
N GLY A 285 13.40 2.68 9.51
CA GLY A 285 14.14 3.65 8.72
C GLY A 285 15.57 3.21 8.42
N ALA A 286 16.27 2.69 9.42
CA ALA A 286 17.65 2.22 9.27
C ALA A 286 17.79 0.99 8.35
N VAL A 287 16.91 -0.02 8.51
CA VAL A 287 16.91 -1.23 7.69
C VAL A 287 16.57 -0.88 6.23
N SER A 288 15.56 -0.04 6.00
CA SER A 288 15.19 0.38 4.65
C SER A 288 16.28 1.26 4.01
N ALA A 289 16.92 2.13 4.78
CA ALA A 289 18.08 2.90 4.29
C ALA A 289 19.24 1.99 3.90
N ALA A 290 19.56 0.99 4.72
CA ALA A 290 20.62 0.02 4.41
C ALA A 290 20.32 -0.75 3.11
N ALA A 291 19.04 -1.11 2.87
CA ALA A 291 18.62 -1.74 1.63
C ALA A 291 18.93 -0.86 0.41
N TRP A 292 18.55 0.43 0.47
CA TRP A 292 18.78 1.36 -0.65
C TRP A 292 20.26 1.72 -0.83
N LEU A 293 21.10 1.64 0.20
CA LEU A 293 22.56 1.82 0.08
C LEU A 293 23.24 0.66 -0.68
N LEU A 294 22.62 -0.51 -0.76
CA LEU A 294 23.14 -1.64 -1.56
C LEU A 294 22.88 -1.45 -3.06
N VAL A 295 21.81 -0.72 -3.43
CA VAL A 295 21.40 -0.62 -4.84
C VAL A 295 22.44 0.04 -5.75
N PRO A 296 23.07 1.18 -5.40
CA PRO A 296 24.11 1.78 -6.26
C PRO A 296 25.24 0.83 -6.62
N ALA A 297 25.65 -0.02 -5.70
CA ALA A 297 26.76 -0.95 -5.91
C ALA A 297 26.45 -1.96 -7.05
N SER A 298 25.18 -2.30 -7.27
CA SER A 298 24.76 -3.20 -8.34
C SER A 298 24.96 -2.61 -9.73
N GLY A 299 24.85 -1.28 -9.88
CA GLY A 299 25.07 -0.60 -11.17
C GLY A 299 26.52 -0.10 -11.34
N LEU A 300 27.23 0.23 -10.25
CA LEU A 300 28.58 0.78 -10.30
C LEU A 300 29.66 -0.28 -10.49
N TRP A 301 29.51 -1.44 -9.85
CA TRP A 301 30.57 -2.46 -9.74
C TRP A 301 30.17 -3.83 -10.28
N LEU A 302 28.89 -4.06 -10.53
CA LEU A 302 28.34 -5.35 -10.92
C LEU A 302 27.46 -5.20 -12.17
N SER A 303 27.15 -6.31 -12.82
CA SER A 303 26.23 -6.36 -13.95
C SER A 303 25.56 -7.73 -14.08
N GLY A 304 24.42 -7.80 -14.74
CA GLY A 304 23.73 -9.05 -15.03
C GLY A 304 23.43 -9.89 -13.78
N ALA A 305 23.92 -11.13 -13.71
CA ALA A 305 23.60 -12.06 -12.64
C ALA A 305 24.13 -11.60 -11.26
N SER A 306 25.31 -11.03 -11.18
CA SER A 306 25.90 -10.54 -9.92
C SER A 306 25.14 -9.31 -9.40
N ALA A 307 24.75 -8.40 -10.29
CA ALA A 307 23.88 -7.27 -9.96
C ALA A 307 22.51 -7.74 -9.48
N PHE A 308 21.91 -8.72 -10.17
CA PHE A 308 20.66 -9.33 -9.75
C PHE A 308 20.73 -9.90 -8.33
N LEU A 309 21.79 -10.64 -7.98
CA LEU A 309 21.96 -11.20 -6.63
C LEU A 309 22.06 -10.10 -5.57
N LEU A 310 22.78 -9.02 -5.82
CA LEU A 310 22.89 -7.90 -4.88
C LEU A 310 21.54 -7.18 -4.73
N LEU A 311 20.81 -6.97 -5.84
CA LEU A 311 19.47 -6.38 -5.80
C LEU A 311 18.46 -7.30 -5.09
N ALA A 312 18.58 -8.64 -5.24
CA ALA A 312 17.75 -9.59 -4.51
C ALA A 312 18.00 -9.51 -2.99
N ILE A 313 19.25 -9.31 -2.58
CA ILE A 313 19.57 -9.03 -1.18
C ILE A 313 18.97 -7.69 -0.75
N ALA A 314 19.12 -6.63 -1.53
CA ALA A 314 18.61 -5.30 -1.22
C ALA A 314 17.07 -5.34 -1.04
N VAL A 315 16.31 -5.93 -1.97
CA VAL A 315 14.84 -6.03 -1.85
C VAL A 315 14.41 -6.94 -0.70
N SER A 316 15.21 -7.96 -0.36
CA SER A 316 14.97 -8.82 0.80
C SER A 316 15.15 -8.06 2.13
N VAL A 317 16.21 -7.26 2.23
CA VAL A 317 16.44 -6.37 3.38
C VAL A 317 15.35 -5.31 3.47
N PHE A 318 14.92 -4.74 2.34
CA PHE A 318 13.81 -3.80 2.30
C PHE A 318 12.52 -4.43 2.78
N ALA A 319 12.21 -5.66 2.36
CA ALA A 319 11.03 -6.42 2.80
C ALA A 319 10.98 -6.62 4.32
N LEU A 320 12.13 -6.74 5.01
CA LEU A 320 12.17 -6.75 6.49
C LEU A 320 11.68 -5.41 7.05
N GLY A 321 12.05 -4.29 6.42
CA GLY A 321 11.51 -2.97 6.75
C GLY A 321 9.99 -2.92 6.57
N GLU A 322 9.46 -3.44 5.47
CA GLU A 322 8.01 -3.50 5.23
C GLU A 322 7.28 -4.36 6.28
N CYS A 323 7.89 -5.46 6.72
CA CYS A 323 7.35 -6.29 7.81
C CYS A 323 7.28 -5.51 9.14
N LEU A 324 8.31 -4.72 9.47
CA LEU A 324 8.31 -3.84 10.65
C LEU A 324 7.24 -2.75 10.54
N HIS A 325 7.10 -2.13 9.37
CA HIS A 325 6.04 -1.16 9.10
C HIS A 325 4.67 -1.77 9.34
N GLY A 326 4.39 -2.95 8.75
CA GLY A 326 3.13 -3.66 8.90
C GLY A 326 2.81 -4.10 10.33
N ALA A 327 3.84 -4.33 11.15
CA ALA A 327 3.67 -4.70 12.56
C ALA A 327 3.33 -3.49 13.47
N VAL A 328 3.85 -2.29 13.15
CA VAL A 328 3.78 -1.13 14.07
C VAL A 328 2.77 -0.09 13.62
N GLN A 329 2.82 0.32 12.35
CA GLN A 329 2.08 1.48 11.85
C GLN A 329 0.55 1.36 11.95
N PRO A 330 -0.11 0.27 11.51
CA PRO A 330 -1.56 0.17 11.54
C PRO A 330 -2.13 0.16 12.97
N THR A 331 -1.47 -0.56 13.87
CA THR A 331 -1.88 -0.65 15.29
C THR A 331 -1.72 0.70 15.99
N LEU A 332 -0.64 1.44 15.70
CA LEU A 332 -0.39 2.75 16.28
C LEU A 332 -1.45 3.78 15.87
N VAL A 333 -1.90 3.75 14.60
CA VAL A 333 -2.97 4.62 14.10
C VAL A 333 -4.28 4.37 14.84
N VAL A 334 -4.65 3.09 15.02
CA VAL A 334 -5.89 2.70 15.71
C VAL A 334 -5.84 3.10 17.19
N ASP A 335 -4.71 2.85 17.84
CA ASP A 335 -4.56 3.10 19.29
C ASP A 335 -4.46 4.60 19.62
N LEU A 336 -4.03 5.45 18.67
CA LEU A 336 -4.03 6.91 18.82
C LEU A 336 -5.38 7.55 18.50
N ALA A 337 -6.26 6.82 17.84
CA ALA A 337 -7.55 7.33 17.41
C ALA A 337 -8.54 7.39 18.56
N ASP A 338 -9.24 8.53 18.71
CA ASP A 338 -10.46 8.57 19.48
C ASP A 338 -11.50 7.63 18.85
N ALA A 339 -12.17 6.79 19.66
CA ALA A 339 -13.17 5.83 19.19
C ALA A 339 -14.27 6.46 18.33
N LYS A 340 -14.66 7.71 18.62
CA LYS A 340 -15.66 8.49 17.85
C LYS A 340 -15.10 9.04 16.53
N LEU A 341 -13.78 9.11 16.38
CA LEU A 341 -13.10 9.72 15.23
C LEU A 341 -12.24 8.72 14.44
N ILE A 342 -12.27 7.44 14.77
CA ILE A 342 -11.41 6.40 14.16
C ILE A 342 -11.44 6.42 12.63
N GLY A 343 -12.59 6.62 12.02
CA GLY A 343 -12.71 6.72 10.56
C GLY A 343 -11.92 7.89 9.97
N ARG A 344 -11.83 9.02 10.69
CA ARG A 344 -11.03 10.20 10.25
C ARG A 344 -9.54 9.97 10.41
N TYR A 345 -9.12 9.33 11.50
CA TYR A 345 -7.72 8.93 11.69
C TYR A 345 -7.28 7.96 10.59
N MET A 346 -8.12 6.96 10.26
CA MET A 346 -7.85 6.03 9.17
C MET A 346 -7.82 6.72 7.80
N ALA A 347 -8.69 7.71 7.57
CA ALA A 347 -8.68 8.50 6.33
C ALA A 347 -7.37 9.30 6.18
N ILE A 348 -6.88 9.98 7.24
CA ILE A 348 -5.60 10.67 7.20
C ILE A 348 -4.43 9.69 7.03
N SER A 349 -4.51 8.50 7.63
CA SER A 349 -3.51 7.46 7.41
C SER A 349 -3.48 7.00 5.94
N ALA A 350 -4.64 6.77 5.33
CA ALA A 350 -4.71 6.44 3.90
C ALA A 350 -4.18 7.59 3.02
N LEU A 351 -4.46 8.85 3.40
CA LEU A 351 -3.93 10.04 2.75
C LEU A 351 -2.41 10.07 2.75
N SER A 352 -1.78 9.68 3.86
CA SER A 352 -0.32 9.64 3.97
C SER A 352 0.32 8.66 2.98
N TRP A 353 -0.34 7.54 2.67
CA TRP A 353 0.08 6.61 1.62
C TRP A 353 0.00 7.25 0.23
N GLN A 354 -1.14 7.88 -0.09
CA GLN A 354 -1.35 8.52 -1.39
C GLN A 354 -0.35 9.64 -1.65
N VAL A 355 -0.06 10.47 -0.63
CA VAL A 355 0.97 11.50 -0.71
C VAL A 355 2.35 10.89 -0.98
N GLY A 356 2.69 9.79 -0.31
CA GLY A 356 3.94 9.08 -0.55
C GLY A 356 4.05 8.55 -1.99
N PHE A 357 3.01 7.89 -2.50
CA PHE A 357 2.98 7.40 -3.89
C PHE A 357 2.88 8.50 -4.94
N MET A 358 2.37 9.68 -4.58
CA MET A 358 2.38 10.84 -5.48
C MET A 358 3.78 11.47 -5.57
N VAL A 359 4.43 11.69 -4.42
CA VAL A 359 5.73 12.39 -4.37
C VAL A 359 6.88 11.45 -4.73
N GLY A 360 6.82 10.18 -4.30
CA GLY A 360 7.89 9.20 -4.48
C GLY A 360 8.33 9.02 -5.93
N PRO A 361 7.45 8.59 -6.85
CA PRO A 361 7.81 8.39 -8.26
C PRO A 361 8.19 9.70 -8.97
N ALA A 362 7.53 10.83 -8.64
CA ALA A 362 7.87 12.13 -9.21
C ALA A 362 9.31 12.54 -8.88
N VAL A 363 9.68 12.48 -7.59
CA VAL A 363 11.04 12.79 -7.13
C VAL A 363 12.02 11.69 -7.56
N GLY A 364 11.62 10.43 -7.47
CA GLY A 364 12.45 9.28 -7.86
C GLY A 364 12.83 9.31 -9.33
N GLY A 365 11.86 9.54 -10.22
CA GLY A 365 12.13 9.66 -11.66
C GLY A 365 13.03 10.85 -12.02
N ALA A 366 12.82 12.00 -11.36
CA ALA A 366 13.66 13.19 -11.56
C ALA A 366 15.11 12.96 -11.07
N LEU A 367 15.26 12.36 -9.90
CA LEU A 367 16.59 12.03 -9.34
C LEU A 367 17.28 10.93 -10.14
N LEU A 368 16.55 9.91 -10.61
CA LEU A 368 17.12 8.87 -11.48
C LEU A 368 17.66 9.47 -12.78
N ALA A 369 16.95 10.42 -13.36
CA ALA A 369 17.38 11.12 -14.56
C ALA A 369 18.62 11.99 -14.33
N ALA A 370 18.75 12.61 -13.15
CA ALA A 370 19.86 13.48 -12.81
C ALA A 370 21.11 12.71 -12.34
N SER A 371 20.92 11.71 -11.51
CA SER A 371 22.00 10.87 -10.92
C SER A 371 21.43 9.56 -10.41
N PRO A 372 21.61 8.45 -11.16
CA PRO A 372 21.14 7.12 -10.72
C PRO A 372 21.64 6.73 -9.32
N THR A 373 22.92 6.95 -9.04
CA THR A 373 23.51 6.71 -7.71
C THR A 373 22.94 7.68 -6.66
N GLY A 374 22.84 8.97 -7.02
CA GLY A 374 22.35 10.03 -6.13
C GLY A 374 20.93 9.78 -5.64
N LEU A 375 20.07 9.22 -6.49
CA LEU A 375 18.71 8.81 -6.11
C LEU A 375 18.71 7.97 -4.83
N TRP A 376 19.46 6.87 -4.84
CA TRP A 376 19.43 5.89 -3.75
C TRP A 376 20.07 6.44 -2.47
N LEU A 377 21.13 7.27 -2.60
CA LEU A 377 21.72 7.94 -1.45
C LEU A 377 20.76 8.94 -0.81
N VAL A 378 20.01 9.71 -1.61
CA VAL A 378 18.99 10.64 -1.12
C VAL A 378 17.86 9.87 -0.43
N MET A 379 17.34 8.81 -1.06
CA MET A 379 16.23 8.02 -0.50
C MET A 379 16.66 7.32 0.80
N ALA A 380 17.87 6.74 0.85
CA ALA A 380 18.42 6.17 2.07
C ALA A 380 18.55 7.21 3.20
N SER A 381 19.03 8.41 2.85
CA SER A 381 19.16 9.52 3.82
C SER A 381 17.81 9.95 4.36
N VAL A 382 16.78 10.11 3.49
CA VAL A 382 15.41 10.45 3.89
C VAL A 382 14.85 9.39 4.83
N LEU A 383 15.01 8.10 4.52
CA LEU A 383 14.53 7.01 5.37
C LEU A 383 15.19 6.99 6.74
N LEU A 384 16.53 7.14 6.78
CA LEU A 384 17.29 7.17 8.03
C LEU A 384 16.90 8.38 8.88
N LEU A 385 16.87 9.58 8.28
CA LEU A 385 16.49 10.81 8.97
C LEU A 385 15.04 10.77 9.45
N THR A 386 14.13 10.21 8.66
CA THR A 386 12.73 10.01 9.06
C THR A 386 12.65 9.10 10.28
N GLY A 387 13.35 7.96 10.26
CA GLY A 387 13.42 7.06 11.41
C GLY A 387 13.95 7.76 12.67
N LEU A 388 15.06 8.49 12.56
CA LEU A 388 15.65 9.24 13.67
C LEU A 388 14.72 10.37 14.16
N ALA A 389 14.05 11.08 13.25
CA ALA A 389 13.12 12.15 13.58
C ALA A 389 11.87 11.65 14.35
N THR A 390 11.55 10.36 14.31
CA THR A 390 10.48 9.80 15.13
C THR A 390 10.89 9.62 16.59
N LEU A 391 12.18 9.49 16.92
CA LEU A 391 12.64 9.18 18.29
C LEU A 391 12.13 10.16 19.37
N PRO A 392 12.12 11.49 19.17
CA PRO A 392 11.57 12.42 20.14
C PRO A 392 10.07 12.20 20.44
N LEU A 393 9.31 11.65 19.46
CA LEU A 393 7.87 11.41 19.61
C LEU A 393 7.55 10.37 20.70
N GLU A 394 8.52 9.52 21.08
CA GLU A 394 8.37 8.54 22.17
C GLU A 394 7.93 9.21 23.48
N ARG A 395 8.49 10.41 23.78
CA ARG A 395 8.16 11.13 25.00
C ARG A 395 6.75 11.70 24.97
N ALA A 396 6.27 12.05 23.78
CA ALA A 396 4.94 12.62 23.57
C ALA A 396 3.82 11.56 23.50
N LEU A 397 4.18 10.28 23.29
CA LEU A 397 3.22 9.17 23.33
C LEU A 397 2.79 8.86 24.78
N PRO A 398 1.49 8.63 25.03
CA PRO A 398 1.00 8.12 26.30
C PRO A 398 1.72 6.80 26.66
N ARG A 399 2.04 6.60 27.95
CA ARG A 399 2.79 5.41 28.41
C ARG A 399 2.22 4.06 27.91
N PRO A 400 0.89 3.83 27.94
CA PRO A 400 0.30 2.56 27.45
C PRO A 400 0.57 2.32 25.95
N LEU A 401 0.61 3.40 25.14
CA LEU A 401 0.76 3.32 23.68
C LEU A 401 2.22 3.24 23.21
N ARG A 402 3.19 3.30 24.12
CA ARG A 402 4.63 3.23 23.74
C ARG A 402 5.07 1.83 23.32
N ARG A 403 4.32 0.78 23.66
CA ARG A 403 4.65 -0.61 23.32
C ARG A 403 3.63 -1.20 22.38
N VAL A 404 4.08 -2.14 21.55
CA VAL A 404 3.19 -2.97 20.73
C VAL A 404 2.41 -3.91 21.67
N PRO A 405 1.07 -3.98 21.61
CA PRO A 405 0.29 -4.88 22.45
C PRO A 405 0.70 -6.33 22.24
N ARG A 406 0.63 -7.14 23.29
CA ARG A 406 0.74 -8.60 23.17
C ARG A 406 -0.62 -9.16 22.77
N GLY A 407 -0.62 -10.28 22.03
CA GLY A 407 -1.83 -10.83 21.40
C GLY A 407 -3.03 -11.04 22.35
N THR A 408 -2.82 -11.24 23.64
CA THR A 408 -3.85 -11.33 24.68
C THR A 408 -4.39 -9.96 25.13
N GLU A 409 -3.59 -8.88 25.03
CA GLU A 409 -3.96 -7.52 25.47
C GLU A 409 -4.70 -6.76 24.39
N ALA A 410 -4.60 -7.18 23.12
CA ALA A 410 -5.22 -6.52 21.97
C ALA A 410 -6.77 -6.63 21.93
N GLN A 411 -7.39 -7.34 22.88
CA GLN A 411 -8.84 -7.55 22.92
C GLN A 411 -9.58 -6.64 23.92
N GLU A 412 -8.88 -5.96 24.82
CA GLU A 412 -9.51 -5.00 25.73
C GLU A 412 -9.32 -3.57 25.21
N PRO A 413 -10.41 -2.79 25.07
CA PRO A 413 -10.28 -1.36 24.76
C PRO A 413 -9.54 -0.69 25.94
N VAL A 414 -8.42 0.00 25.63
CA VAL A 414 -7.69 0.79 26.63
C VAL A 414 -8.64 1.84 27.18
N PRO A 415 -8.92 1.87 28.50
CA PRO A 415 -9.71 2.93 29.09
C PRO A 415 -8.98 4.27 28.85
N LEU A 416 -9.63 5.19 28.16
CA LEU A 416 -9.10 6.54 28.04
C LEU A 416 -9.00 7.17 29.43
N PRO A 417 -7.93 7.92 29.74
CA PRO A 417 -7.86 8.64 31.00
C PRO A 417 -9.08 9.57 31.09
N VAL A 418 -9.90 9.33 32.11
CA VAL A 418 -11.03 10.19 32.44
C VAL A 418 -10.46 11.59 32.68
N PRO A 419 -10.98 12.65 32.03
CA PRO A 419 -10.56 14.02 32.35
C PRO A 419 -10.86 14.28 33.83
N ALA A 420 -9.87 14.81 34.53
CA ALA A 420 -9.88 15.02 36.00
C ALA A 420 -10.92 16.03 36.52
N ASN A 421 -11.98 16.35 35.79
CA ASN A 421 -12.98 17.36 36.08
C ASN A 421 -14.44 16.89 35.82
N GLU A 422 -14.78 15.62 36.04
CA GLU A 422 -16.20 15.31 36.28
C GLU A 422 -16.43 15.24 37.80
N PRO A 423 -17.33 16.04 38.39
CA PRO A 423 -17.70 15.90 39.80
C PRO A 423 -18.37 14.50 39.99
N GLU A 424 -17.91 13.81 41.02
CA GLU A 424 -18.54 12.56 41.48
C GLU A 424 -20.05 12.74 41.62
N PRO A 425 -20.89 11.85 41.07
CA PRO A 425 -22.32 11.93 41.29
C PRO A 425 -22.58 11.76 42.79
N ALA A 426 -23.16 12.80 43.39
CA ALA A 426 -23.56 12.78 44.80
C ALA A 426 -24.37 11.52 45.10
N GLN A 427 -23.87 10.70 45.99
CA GLN A 427 -24.62 9.54 46.55
C GLN A 427 -25.87 10.15 47.19
N ALA A 428 -27.04 9.92 46.60
CA ALA A 428 -28.32 10.20 47.22
C ALA A 428 -28.48 9.26 48.42
N ALA A 429 -28.25 9.82 49.62
CA ALA A 429 -28.68 9.20 50.85
C ALA A 429 -30.21 9.37 50.96
N GLY A 430 -30.91 8.24 51.14
CA GLY A 430 -32.34 8.14 51.36
C GLY A 430 -32.70 6.71 51.65
#